data_33173110f09e6a1af6fd2ec633df362c
#
_entry.id   33173110f09e6a1af6fd2ec633df362c
#
_cell.length_a   1.000
_cell.length_b   1.000
_cell.length_c   1.000
_cell.angle_alpha   90.00
_cell.angle_beta   90.00
_cell.angle_gamma   90.00
#
_symmetry.space_group_name_H-M   'P 1'
#
loop_
_entity.id
_entity.type
_entity.pdbx_description
1 polymer ?
#
loop_
_entity_poly.entity_id
_entity_poly.type
_entity_poly.pdbx_seq_one_letter_code
_entity_poly.pdbx_strand_id
1 'polypeptide(L)'
;HLYSDDLSLRLPRLYDHELGGQMAGVFGWQRQGDALTVRSSRLRVVNPDAHGEAMVAVTVRPEQVPELRLTAEIYDGNGARANHYIPLKRLPDGLSGWLGQAIGDGHLQRGQLLYQGPVKIDKSRQQDRTFQMRYQGEDVRLSFLPDWPQATGVNADVWINGREVQGVASRGNLLNSQVADVHVDVPAFDDETGPRVIVTGKVR
;
A
#
# COMPACT_ATOMS: atom_id res chain seq x y z
N HIS A 1 13.34 -17.26 -17.23
CA HIS A 1 12.33 -16.31 -17.71
C HIS A 1 10.96 -16.85 -17.33
N LEU A 2 10.09 -16.01 -16.82
CA LEU A 2 8.70 -16.29 -16.56
C LEU A 2 7.84 -15.29 -17.33
N TYR A 3 6.87 -15.82 -18.09
CA TYR A 3 5.87 -15.04 -18.78
C TYR A 3 4.52 -15.73 -18.63
N SER A 4 3.50 -14.98 -18.33
CA SER A 4 2.13 -15.46 -18.23
C SER A 4 1.18 -14.39 -18.72
N ASP A 5 0.32 -14.74 -19.66
CA ASP A 5 -0.76 -13.88 -20.18
C ASP A 5 -1.98 -13.87 -19.25
N ASP A 6 -2.11 -14.90 -18.42
CA ASP A 6 -3.23 -15.08 -17.51
C ASP A 6 -2.70 -15.60 -16.16
N LEU A 7 -2.10 -14.68 -15.39
CA LEU A 7 -1.66 -14.96 -14.03
C LEU A 7 -2.86 -14.87 -13.10
N SER A 8 -3.11 -15.93 -12.35
CA SER A 8 -3.99 -15.90 -11.18
C SER A 8 -3.17 -16.14 -9.92
N LEU A 9 -3.13 -15.15 -9.05
CA LEU A 9 -2.42 -15.20 -7.79
C LEU A 9 -3.40 -15.27 -6.62
N ARG A 10 -3.41 -16.39 -5.94
CA ARG A 10 -4.26 -16.62 -4.77
C ARG A 10 -3.44 -16.45 -3.48
N LEU A 11 -3.75 -15.39 -2.73
CA LEU A 11 -3.11 -15.06 -1.45
C LEU A 11 -4.14 -15.01 -0.32
N PRO A 12 -4.65 -16.17 0.16
CA PRO A 12 -5.82 -16.22 1.06
C PRO A 12 -5.59 -15.59 2.42
N ARG A 13 -4.33 -15.34 2.79
CA ARG A 13 -3.97 -14.60 4.01
C ARG A 13 -4.06 -13.09 3.87
N LEU A 14 -4.18 -12.58 2.65
CA LEU A 14 -4.20 -11.14 2.33
C LEU A 14 -5.54 -10.74 1.71
N TYR A 15 -6.06 -11.57 0.81
CA TYR A 15 -7.24 -11.28 -0.02
C TYR A 15 -8.24 -12.44 -0.01
N ASP A 16 -9.52 -12.13 -0.17
CA ASP A 16 -10.59 -13.12 -0.35
C ASP A 16 -10.80 -13.53 -1.81
N HIS A 17 -10.13 -12.86 -2.71
CA HIS A 17 -10.21 -13.03 -4.15
C HIS A 17 -8.83 -13.28 -4.76
N GLU A 18 -8.82 -13.65 -6.00
CA GLU A 18 -7.59 -13.81 -6.78
C GLU A 18 -7.20 -12.49 -7.43
N LEU A 19 -5.90 -12.22 -7.47
CA LEU A 19 -5.34 -11.12 -8.22
C LEU A 19 -4.91 -11.63 -9.59
N GLY A 20 -5.51 -11.11 -10.64
CA GLY A 20 -5.24 -11.51 -12.02
C GLY A 20 -4.43 -10.47 -12.79
N GLY A 21 -3.82 -10.90 -13.88
CA GLY A 21 -3.10 -10.03 -14.81
C GLY A 21 -2.09 -10.74 -15.66
N GLN A 22 -1.43 -10.00 -16.53
CA GLN A 22 -0.27 -10.48 -17.27
C GLN A 22 0.99 -10.22 -16.45
N MET A 23 1.92 -11.15 -16.45
CA MET A 23 3.18 -11.00 -15.73
C MET A 23 4.37 -11.41 -16.59
N ALA A 24 5.42 -10.61 -16.54
CA ALA A 24 6.71 -10.91 -17.15
C ALA A 24 7.86 -10.62 -16.19
N GLY A 25 8.88 -11.47 -16.19
CA GLY A 25 10.08 -11.25 -15.39
C GLY A 25 11.06 -12.42 -15.41
N VAL A 26 12.13 -12.28 -14.66
CA VAL A 26 13.16 -13.29 -14.52
C VAL A 26 13.39 -13.56 -13.04
N PHE A 27 13.49 -14.83 -12.69
CA PHE A 27 13.90 -15.26 -11.36
C PHE A 27 15.28 -15.92 -11.41
N GLY A 28 16.05 -15.66 -10.38
CA GLY A 28 17.33 -16.30 -10.13
C GLY A 28 17.43 -16.73 -8.69
N TRP A 29 18.32 -17.68 -8.43
CA TRP A 29 18.61 -18.11 -7.06
C TRP A 29 20.11 -18.21 -6.85
N GLN A 30 20.53 -18.05 -5.63
CA GLN A 30 21.92 -18.15 -5.19
C GLN A 30 21.94 -18.83 -3.83
N ARG A 31 22.84 -19.77 -3.66
CA ARG A 31 23.14 -20.38 -2.37
C ARG A 31 24.50 -19.90 -1.86
N GLN A 32 24.52 -19.48 -0.60
CA GLN A 32 25.75 -19.06 0.08
C GLN A 32 25.74 -19.70 1.48
N GLY A 33 26.56 -20.70 1.68
CA GLY A 33 26.52 -21.56 2.87
C GLY A 33 25.11 -22.18 3.02
N ASP A 34 24.48 -21.97 4.15
CA ASP A 34 23.13 -22.48 4.45
C ASP A 34 22.01 -21.55 3.96
N ALA A 35 22.34 -20.36 3.49
CA ALA A 35 21.35 -19.41 2.99
C ALA A 35 21.02 -19.67 1.52
N LEU A 36 19.74 -19.79 1.20
CA LEU A 36 19.20 -19.79 -0.16
C LEU A 36 18.48 -18.44 -0.38
N THR A 37 18.93 -17.69 -1.36
CA THR A 37 18.26 -16.46 -1.78
C THR A 37 17.64 -16.66 -3.16
N VAL A 38 16.33 -16.43 -3.26
CA VAL A 38 15.60 -16.34 -4.53
C VAL A 38 15.29 -14.87 -4.76
N ARG A 39 15.58 -14.37 -5.95
CA ARG A 39 15.34 -12.97 -6.33
C ARG A 39 14.74 -12.87 -7.71
N SER A 40 13.90 -11.89 -7.92
CA SER A 40 13.44 -11.53 -9.27
C SER A 40 14.32 -10.42 -9.86
N SER A 41 14.32 -10.32 -11.18
CA SER A 41 14.53 -9.04 -11.87
C SER A 41 13.30 -8.15 -11.67
N ARG A 42 13.21 -7.05 -12.41
CA ARG A 42 11.99 -6.25 -12.48
C ARG A 42 10.85 -7.10 -13.05
N LEU A 43 9.90 -7.44 -12.19
CA LEU A 43 8.64 -8.08 -12.58
C LEU A 43 7.71 -6.99 -13.09
N ARG A 44 7.05 -7.22 -14.22
CA ARG A 44 5.99 -6.36 -14.71
C ARG A 44 4.67 -7.08 -14.57
N VAL A 45 3.70 -6.40 -14.04
CA VAL A 45 2.32 -6.89 -13.92
C VAL A 45 1.40 -5.85 -14.55
N VAL A 46 0.54 -6.31 -15.44
CA VAL A 46 -0.45 -5.47 -16.12
C VAL A 46 -1.82 -6.10 -15.97
N ASN A 47 -2.79 -5.32 -15.53
CA ASN A 47 -4.19 -5.71 -15.51
C ASN A 47 -5.08 -4.51 -15.88
N PRO A 48 -6.40 -4.69 -16.02
CA PRO A 48 -7.30 -3.60 -16.39
C PRO A 48 -7.35 -2.43 -15.40
N ASP A 49 -6.94 -2.65 -14.16
CA ASP A 49 -7.07 -1.66 -13.09
C ASP A 49 -5.78 -0.86 -12.87
N ALA A 50 -4.61 -1.39 -13.24
CA ALA A 50 -3.32 -0.74 -13.01
C ALA A 50 -2.17 -1.41 -13.77
N HIS A 51 -1.05 -0.70 -13.90
CA HIS A 51 0.25 -1.25 -14.28
C HIS A 51 1.16 -1.30 -13.05
N GLY A 52 1.92 -2.37 -12.91
CA GLY A 52 2.82 -2.52 -11.78
C GLY A 52 4.19 -3.07 -12.15
N GLU A 53 5.18 -2.66 -11.37
CA GLU A 53 6.53 -3.22 -11.41
C GLU A 53 6.97 -3.60 -10.00
N ALA A 54 7.67 -4.71 -9.86
CA ALA A 54 8.19 -5.14 -8.55
C ALA A 54 9.54 -5.82 -8.66
N MET A 55 10.33 -5.71 -7.61
CA MET A 55 11.51 -6.54 -7.38
C MET A 55 11.37 -7.21 -6.03
N VAL A 56 11.60 -8.51 -5.99
CA VAL A 56 11.48 -9.30 -4.78
C VAL A 56 12.74 -10.14 -4.56
N ALA A 57 13.17 -10.22 -3.29
CA ALA A 57 14.17 -11.17 -2.87
C ALA A 57 13.76 -11.82 -1.55
N VAL A 58 13.81 -13.15 -1.50
CA VAL A 58 13.52 -13.93 -0.31
C VAL A 58 14.77 -14.73 0.05
N THR A 59 15.25 -14.57 1.28
CA THR A 59 16.36 -15.34 1.82
C THR A 59 15.84 -16.30 2.90
N VAL A 60 16.11 -17.58 2.69
CA VAL A 60 15.74 -18.66 3.61
C VAL A 60 17.00 -19.23 4.24
N ARG A 61 16.98 -19.42 5.55
CA ARG A 61 18.01 -20.13 6.32
C ARG A 61 17.34 -21.20 7.18
N PRO A 62 18.02 -22.34 7.45
CA PRO A 62 17.50 -23.35 8.38
C PRO A 62 17.13 -22.72 9.71
N GLU A 63 16.00 -23.14 10.27
CA GLU A 63 15.49 -22.75 11.59
C GLU A 63 15.28 -21.23 11.81
N GLN A 64 15.40 -20.42 10.77
CA GLN A 64 15.17 -18.97 10.83
C GLN A 64 13.90 -18.58 10.05
N VAL A 65 13.27 -17.49 10.49
CA VAL A 65 12.17 -16.89 9.73
C VAL A 65 12.74 -16.31 8.42
N PRO A 66 12.16 -16.62 7.25
CA PRO A 66 12.63 -16.08 5.99
C PRO A 66 12.60 -14.54 5.98
N GLU A 67 13.62 -13.95 5.37
CA GLU A 67 13.75 -12.51 5.15
C GLU A 67 13.20 -12.14 3.77
N LEU A 68 12.39 -11.10 3.70
CA LEU A 68 11.82 -10.56 2.46
C LEU A 68 12.35 -9.14 2.22
N ARG A 69 12.77 -8.88 0.99
CA ARG A 69 12.96 -7.54 0.43
C ARG A 69 12.02 -7.38 -0.75
N LEU A 70 11.22 -6.35 -0.72
CA LEU A 70 10.24 -6.05 -1.76
C LEU A 70 10.25 -4.55 -2.05
N THR A 71 10.44 -4.20 -3.31
CA THR A 71 10.10 -2.89 -3.83
C THR A 71 9.04 -3.06 -4.89
N ALA A 72 8.01 -2.23 -4.87
CA ALA A 72 6.96 -2.26 -5.88
C ALA A 72 6.54 -0.84 -6.24
N GLU A 73 6.15 -0.67 -7.47
CA GLU A 73 5.53 0.54 -8.00
C GLU A 73 4.26 0.17 -8.76
N ILE A 74 3.24 1.00 -8.62
CA ILE A 74 1.96 0.89 -9.32
C ILE A 74 1.73 2.23 -10.02
N TYR A 75 1.26 2.17 -11.25
CA TYR A 75 0.97 3.33 -12.09
C TYR A 75 -0.44 3.23 -12.65
N ASP A 76 -1.04 4.37 -12.91
CA ASP A 76 -2.34 4.48 -13.59
C ASP A 76 -3.42 3.63 -12.92
N GLY A 77 -3.46 3.66 -11.58
CA GLY A 77 -4.39 2.85 -10.80
C GLY A 77 -5.81 3.43 -10.77
N ASN A 78 -6.80 2.56 -10.94
CA ASN A 78 -8.21 2.92 -10.80
C ASN A 78 -8.60 2.99 -9.31
N GLY A 79 -8.87 4.20 -8.80
CA GLY A 79 -9.24 4.44 -7.41
C GLY A 79 -10.52 3.72 -6.98
N ALA A 80 -11.49 3.57 -7.87
CA ALA A 80 -12.73 2.83 -7.59
C ALA A 80 -12.47 1.33 -7.32
N ARG A 81 -11.31 0.82 -7.74
CA ARG A 81 -10.86 -0.56 -7.51
C ARG A 81 -9.82 -0.69 -6.41
N ALA A 82 -9.47 0.42 -5.73
CA ALA A 82 -8.42 0.42 -4.71
C ALA A 82 -8.63 -0.66 -3.63
N ASN A 83 -9.87 -0.86 -3.18
CA ASN A 83 -10.21 -1.86 -2.16
C ASN A 83 -9.90 -3.30 -2.58
N HIS A 84 -9.83 -3.57 -3.88
CA HIS A 84 -9.45 -4.88 -4.41
C HIS A 84 -7.97 -5.20 -4.17
N TYR A 85 -7.13 -4.18 -4.01
CA TYR A 85 -5.67 -4.32 -3.88
C TYR A 85 -5.15 -4.03 -2.47
N ILE A 86 -5.96 -3.48 -1.59
CA ILE A 86 -5.59 -3.24 -0.19
C ILE A 86 -5.76 -4.55 0.60
N PRO A 87 -4.71 -5.04 1.31
CA PRO A 87 -4.78 -6.28 2.07
C PRO A 87 -5.52 -6.07 3.40
N LEU A 88 -6.82 -5.81 3.34
CA LEU A 88 -7.67 -5.44 4.48
C LEU A 88 -7.60 -6.45 5.63
N LYS A 89 -7.42 -7.75 5.33
CA LYS A 89 -7.27 -8.81 6.34
C LYS A 89 -6.06 -8.68 7.25
N ARG A 90 -5.09 -7.86 6.89
CA ARG A 90 -3.86 -7.64 7.67
C ARG A 90 -3.89 -6.37 8.49
N LEU A 91 -4.93 -5.60 8.34
CA LEU A 91 -5.12 -4.34 9.07
C LEU A 91 -5.98 -4.59 10.31
N PRO A 92 -5.81 -3.79 11.38
CA PRO A 92 -6.74 -3.78 12.50
C PRO A 92 -8.17 -3.51 12.04
N ASP A 93 -9.18 -4.12 12.70
CA ASP A 93 -10.58 -4.08 12.25
C ASP A 93 -11.11 -2.66 12.02
N GLY A 94 -10.80 -1.71 12.89
CA GLY A 94 -11.20 -0.31 12.71
C GLY A 94 -10.57 0.34 11.49
N LEU A 95 -9.30 0.05 11.17
CA LEU A 95 -8.60 0.58 10.02
C LEU A 95 -9.06 -0.10 8.72
N SER A 96 -9.28 -1.41 8.75
CA SER A 96 -9.75 -2.15 7.59
C SER A 96 -11.16 -1.71 7.17
N GLY A 97 -12.08 -1.55 8.14
CA GLY A 97 -13.42 -1.07 7.90
C GLY A 97 -13.44 0.37 7.35
N TRP A 98 -12.57 1.23 7.87
CA TRP A 98 -12.44 2.59 7.38
C TRP A 98 -11.85 2.62 5.95
N LEU A 99 -10.72 1.99 5.72
CA LEU A 99 -10.08 1.97 4.39
C LEU A 99 -10.95 1.35 3.31
N GLY A 100 -11.75 0.34 3.68
CA GLY A 100 -12.71 -0.29 2.76
C GLY A 100 -13.79 0.67 2.24
N GLN A 101 -13.98 1.82 2.88
CA GLN A 101 -14.99 2.82 2.50
C GLN A 101 -14.37 4.19 2.20
N ALA A 102 -13.10 4.41 2.59
CA ALA A 102 -12.48 5.72 2.54
C ALA A 102 -12.24 6.20 1.10
N ILE A 103 -11.81 5.30 0.21
CA ILE A 103 -11.49 5.62 -1.17
C ILE A 103 -12.65 5.17 -2.06
N GLY A 104 -13.40 6.12 -2.58
CA GLY A 104 -14.58 5.83 -3.41
C GLY A 104 -14.30 5.85 -4.91
N ASP A 105 -13.39 6.70 -5.35
CA ASP A 105 -13.10 6.97 -6.77
C ASP A 105 -11.80 7.77 -6.89
N GLY A 106 -11.33 7.97 -8.11
CA GLY A 106 -10.16 8.78 -8.43
C GLY A 106 -9.10 8.01 -9.21
N HIS A 107 -7.98 8.67 -9.44
CA HIS A 107 -6.85 8.13 -10.18
C HIS A 107 -5.60 8.05 -9.29
N LEU A 108 -5.01 6.87 -9.18
CA LEU A 108 -3.70 6.68 -8.58
C LEU A 108 -2.64 6.89 -9.63
N GLN A 109 -2.02 8.06 -9.66
CA GLN A 109 -0.92 8.35 -10.59
C GLN A 109 0.27 7.44 -10.33
N ARG A 110 0.63 7.30 -9.05
CA ARG A 110 1.77 6.47 -8.63
C ARG A 110 1.60 5.97 -7.20
N GLY A 111 1.84 4.70 -7.00
CA GLY A 111 1.99 4.06 -5.70
C GLY A 111 3.37 3.41 -5.59
N GLN A 112 4.03 3.56 -4.46
CA GLN A 112 5.34 2.98 -4.18
C GLN A 112 5.31 2.23 -2.86
N LEU A 113 5.96 1.08 -2.81
CA LEU A 113 6.09 0.24 -1.63
C LEU A 113 7.54 -0.19 -1.45
N LEU A 114 8.06 -0.04 -0.25
CA LEU A 114 9.30 -0.65 0.20
C LEU A 114 9.02 -1.51 1.44
N TYR A 115 9.39 -2.77 1.38
CA TYR A 115 9.41 -3.65 2.54
C TYR A 115 10.76 -4.35 2.66
N GLN A 116 11.29 -4.36 3.86
CA GLN A 116 12.45 -5.17 4.21
C GLN A 116 12.27 -5.71 5.64
N GLY A 117 12.39 -7.01 5.81
CA GLY A 117 12.28 -7.65 7.11
C GLY A 117 11.76 -9.08 7.06
N PRO A 118 11.48 -9.71 8.20
CA PRO A 118 11.00 -11.08 8.27
C PRO A 118 9.60 -11.24 7.67
N VAL A 119 9.36 -12.39 6.99
CA VAL A 119 8.03 -12.71 6.40
C VAL A 119 6.95 -12.89 7.47
N LYS A 120 7.34 -13.39 8.65
CA LYS A 120 6.49 -13.44 9.83
C LYS A 120 6.96 -12.42 10.84
N ILE A 121 6.06 -11.54 11.25
CA ILE A 121 6.34 -10.52 12.25
C ILE A 121 5.72 -10.96 13.55
N ASP A 122 6.54 -11.14 14.55
CA ASP A 122 6.14 -11.21 15.94
C ASP A 122 6.08 -9.77 16.51
N LYS A 123 5.19 -9.50 17.46
CA LYS A 123 5.08 -8.18 18.10
C LYS A 123 6.40 -7.71 18.69
N SER A 124 7.23 -8.63 19.21
CA SER A 124 8.57 -8.35 19.75
C SER A 124 9.60 -7.94 18.70
N ARG A 125 9.35 -8.22 17.41
CA ARG A 125 10.29 -7.99 16.30
C ARG A 125 9.84 -6.92 15.31
N GLN A 126 8.89 -6.07 15.70
CA GLN A 126 8.41 -4.99 14.82
C GLN A 126 9.52 -4.00 14.43
N GLN A 127 10.54 -3.86 15.26
CA GLN A 127 11.70 -2.99 15.01
C GLN A 127 12.61 -3.52 13.89
N ASP A 128 12.53 -4.81 13.56
CA ASP A 128 13.40 -5.46 12.57
C ASP A 128 12.91 -5.27 11.13
N ARG A 129 11.90 -4.44 10.92
CA ARG A 129 11.32 -4.21 9.59
C ARG A 129 11.37 -2.76 9.17
N THR A 130 11.59 -2.55 7.88
CA THR A 130 11.29 -1.31 7.18
C THR A 130 10.00 -1.50 6.38
N PHE A 131 9.04 -0.62 6.55
CA PHE A 131 7.81 -0.59 5.77
C PHE A 131 7.49 0.86 5.41
N GLN A 132 7.56 1.17 4.13
CA GLN A 132 7.31 2.51 3.63
C GLN A 132 6.41 2.43 2.40
N MET A 133 5.46 3.36 2.31
CA MET A 133 4.60 3.53 1.14
C MET A 133 4.46 5.01 0.80
N ARG A 134 4.29 5.29 -0.48
CA ARG A 134 3.91 6.60 -0.98
C ARG A 134 2.84 6.45 -2.03
N TYR A 135 1.84 7.30 -1.97
CA TYR A 135 0.76 7.36 -2.94
C TYR A 135 0.58 8.78 -3.45
N GLN A 136 0.36 8.92 -4.74
CA GLN A 136 -0.01 10.16 -5.42
C GLN A 136 -1.36 9.95 -6.08
N GLY A 137 -2.38 10.59 -5.53
CA GLY A 137 -3.76 10.51 -6.00
C GLY A 137 -4.21 11.79 -6.67
N GLU A 138 -5.01 11.65 -7.71
CA GLU A 138 -5.63 12.76 -8.42
C GLU A 138 -7.13 12.54 -8.53
N ASP A 139 -7.88 13.61 -8.34
CA ASP A 139 -9.34 13.63 -8.39
C ASP A 139 -10.02 12.59 -7.50
N VAL A 140 -9.42 12.34 -6.33
CA VAL A 140 -9.85 11.29 -5.40
C VAL A 140 -11.10 11.73 -4.64
N ARG A 141 -12.04 10.80 -4.46
CA ARG A 141 -13.19 10.94 -3.55
C ARG A 141 -12.86 10.21 -2.25
N LEU A 142 -12.91 10.97 -1.14
CA LEU A 142 -12.58 10.47 0.18
C LEU A 142 -13.78 10.57 1.13
N SER A 143 -14.08 9.49 1.82
CA SER A 143 -15.03 9.42 2.93
C SER A 143 -14.27 9.25 4.24
N PHE A 144 -14.25 10.26 5.09
CA PHE A 144 -13.50 10.22 6.35
C PHE A 144 -14.24 9.47 7.46
N LEU A 145 -15.53 9.73 7.60
CA LEU A 145 -16.41 9.11 8.60
C LEU A 145 -17.81 8.93 7.99
N PRO A 146 -18.61 7.96 8.49
CA PRO A 146 -19.93 7.67 7.92
C PRO A 146 -20.89 8.87 7.80
N ASP A 147 -20.87 9.76 8.79
CA ASP A 147 -21.76 10.92 8.86
C ASP A 147 -21.10 12.25 8.44
N TRP A 148 -19.87 12.17 7.91
CA TRP A 148 -19.15 13.36 7.44
C TRP A 148 -19.33 13.54 5.94
N PRO A 149 -19.35 14.80 5.46
CA PRO A 149 -19.37 15.06 4.03
C PRO A 149 -18.13 14.48 3.35
N GLN A 150 -18.36 13.91 2.18
CA GLN A 150 -17.27 13.42 1.35
C GLN A 150 -16.44 14.58 0.81
N ALA A 151 -15.13 14.43 0.82
CA ALA A 151 -14.25 15.28 0.05
C ALA A 151 -14.15 14.75 -1.38
N THR A 152 -14.24 15.63 -2.37
CA THR A 152 -14.18 15.31 -3.79
C THR A 152 -13.10 16.11 -4.51
N GLY A 153 -12.64 15.61 -5.66
CA GLY A 153 -11.63 16.31 -6.45
C GLY A 153 -10.31 16.48 -5.70
N VAL A 154 -9.97 15.54 -4.81
CA VAL A 154 -8.79 15.65 -3.95
C VAL A 154 -7.54 15.24 -4.71
N ASN A 155 -6.57 16.14 -4.79
CA ASN A 155 -5.23 15.83 -5.27
C ASN A 155 -4.29 15.78 -4.06
N ALA A 156 -3.76 14.60 -3.79
CA ALA A 156 -2.96 14.39 -2.59
C ALA A 156 -1.75 13.48 -2.80
N ASP A 157 -0.72 13.77 -2.02
CA ASP A 157 0.40 12.88 -1.73
C ASP A 157 0.26 12.33 -0.32
N VAL A 158 0.45 11.02 -0.16
CA VAL A 158 0.40 10.34 1.13
C VAL A 158 1.66 9.53 1.33
N TRP A 159 2.28 9.67 2.49
CA TRP A 159 3.46 8.91 2.93
C TRP A 159 3.10 8.09 4.15
N ILE A 160 3.51 6.83 4.16
CA ILE A 160 3.38 5.92 5.29
C ILE A 160 4.77 5.39 5.61
N ASN A 161 5.19 5.54 6.86
CA ASN A 161 6.45 5.03 7.38
C ASN A 161 6.19 4.26 8.67
N GLY A 162 6.12 2.95 8.57
CA GLY A 162 5.74 2.10 9.69
C GLY A 162 4.31 2.40 10.18
N ARG A 163 4.20 3.11 11.30
CA ARG A 163 2.92 3.55 11.90
C ARG A 163 2.63 5.04 11.72
N GLU A 164 3.54 5.78 11.13
CA GLU A 164 3.36 7.19 10.83
C GLU A 164 2.68 7.36 9.47
N VAL A 165 1.74 8.29 9.40
CA VAL A 165 1.09 8.67 8.14
C VAL A 165 1.14 10.18 8.00
N GLN A 166 1.60 10.63 6.85
CA GLN A 166 1.58 12.03 6.45
C GLN A 166 0.85 12.18 5.14
N GLY A 167 0.01 13.18 5.03
CA GLY A 167 -0.72 13.48 3.80
C GLY A 167 -0.69 14.98 3.52
N VAL A 168 -0.55 15.33 2.24
CA VAL A 168 -0.69 16.71 1.78
C VAL A 168 -1.66 16.72 0.61
N ALA A 169 -2.78 17.41 0.78
CA ALA A 169 -3.71 17.65 -0.31
C ALA A 169 -3.55 19.10 -0.81
N SER A 170 -3.19 19.22 -2.08
CA SER A 170 -3.00 20.54 -2.72
C SER A 170 -4.34 21.22 -3.01
N ARG A 171 -5.39 20.43 -3.31
CA ARG A 171 -6.76 20.88 -3.54
C ARG A 171 -7.77 19.79 -3.20
N GLY A 172 -9.00 20.23 -2.99
CA GLY A 172 -10.18 19.39 -2.83
C GLY A 172 -11.42 20.23 -2.63
N ASN A 173 -12.58 19.60 -2.62
CA ASN A 173 -13.87 20.23 -2.31
C ASN A 173 -14.47 19.51 -1.12
N LEU A 174 -14.98 20.26 -0.16
CA LEU A 174 -15.71 19.76 0.99
C LEU A 174 -17.01 20.56 1.12
N LEU A 175 -18.15 19.89 0.89
CA LEU A 175 -19.45 20.58 0.73
C LEU A 175 -19.38 21.65 -0.39
N ASN A 176 -19.66 22.89 -0.05
CA ASN A 176 -19.67 24.03 -0.96
C ASN A 176 -18.36 24.85 -0.91
N SER A 177 -17.34 24.36 -0.23
CA SER A 177 -16.07 25.07 -0.02
C SER A 177 -14.94 24.38 -0.73
N GLN A 178 -14.04 25.16 -1.30
CA GLN A 178 -12.76 24.65 -1.76
C GLN A 178 -11.77 24.60 -0.60
N VAL A 179 -11.04 23.50 -0.50
CA VAL A 179 -9.96 23.34 0.47
C VAL A 179 -8.62 23.24 -0.25
N ALA A 180 -7.61 23.83 0.32
CA ALA A 180 -6.27 23.82 -0.23
C ALA A 180 -5.21 23.72 0.89
N ASP A 181 -4.04 23.26 0.51
CA ASP A 181 -2.89 23.12 1.43
C ASP A 181 -3.28 22.35 2.71
N VAL A 182 -4.05 21.27 2.55
CA VAL A 182 -4.47 20.44 3.68
C VAL A 182 -3.34 19.49 4.04
N HIS A 183 -2.91 19.52 5.29
CA HIS A 183 -1.92 18.62 5.85
C HIS A 183 -2.60 17.69 6.86
N VAL A 184 -2.33 16.42 6.72
CA VAL A 184 -2.77 15.37 7.65
C VAL A 184 -1.52 14.74 8.24
N ASP A 185 -1.45 14.67 9.56
CA ASP A 185 -0.34 14.06 10.28
C ASP A 185 -0.88 13.06 11.31
N VAL A 186 -0.41 11.83 11.23
CA VAL A 186 -0.67 10.77 12.19
C VAL A 186 0.68 10.32 12.72
N PRO A 187 1.14 10.86 13.85
CA PRO A 187 2.39 10.45 14.48
C PRO A 187 2.40 8.97 14.83
N ALA A 188 3.59 8.39 14.95
CA ALA A 188 3.72 7.02 15.42
C ALA A 188 3.00 6.85 16.77
N PHE A 189 2.19 5.81 16.88
CA PHE A 189 1.40 5.50 18.06
C PHE A 189 1.66 4.06 18.51
N ASP A 190 1.45 3.79 19.77
CA ASP A 190 1.42 2.44 20.32
C ASP A 190 -0.02 1.88 20.38
N ASP A 191 -0.13 0.60 20.71
CA ASP A 191 -1.44 -0.07 20.78
C ASP A 191 -2.32 0.43 21.95
N GLU A 192 -1.73 1.13 22.94
CA GLU A 192 -2.42 1.64 24.13
C GLU A 192 -3.02 3.04 23.87
N THR A 193 -2.27 3.90 23.19
CA THR A 193 -2.69 5.29 22.94
C THR A 193 -3.58 5.46 21.72
N GLY A 194 -3.48 4.53 20.75
CA GLY A 194 -4.18 4.62 19.48
C GLY A 194 -3.71 5.78 18.58
N PRO A 195 -4.22 5.88 17.35
CA PRO A 195 -3.82 6.92 16.41
C PRO A 195 -4.44 8.27 16.77
N ARG A 196 -3.61 9.33 16.77
CA ARG A 196 -4.06 10.72 16.83
C ARG A 196 -3.93 11.35 15.44
N VAL A 197 -5.03 11.81 14.88
CA VAL A 197 -5.05 12.48 13.58
C VAL A 197 -5.05 13.99 13.80
N ILE A 198 -4.09 14.67 13.18
CA ILE A 198 -3.97 16.14 13.18
C ILE A 198 -4.22 16.61 11.76
N VAL A 199 -5.19 17.50 11.58
CA VAL A 199 -5.52 18.07 10.26
C VAL A 199 -5.42 19.57 10.32
N THR A 200 -4.69 20.15 9.39
CA THR A 200 -4.60 21.60 9.18
C THR A 200 -4.81 21.92 7.71
N GLY A 201 -5.35 23.09 7.41
CA GLY A 201 -5.59 23.47 6.01
C GLY A 201 -6.22 24.84 5.86
N LYS A 202 -6.40 25.26 4.61
CA LYS A 202 -7.07 26.51 4.24
C LYS A 202 -8.40 26.22 3.60
N VAL A 203 -9.42 26.97 3.99
CA VAL A 203 -10.78 26.91 3.41
C VAL A 203 -11.03 28.23 2.69
N ARG A 204 -11.59 28.15 1.49
CA ARG A 204 -11.99 29.29 0.66
C ARG A 204 -13.43 29.15 0.21
#